data_b794deaed07a35855bba094c340f4330
#
_entry.id   b794deaed07a35855bba094c340f4330
#
_cell.length_a   1.000
_cell.length_b   1.000
_cell.length_c   1.000
_cell.angle_alpha   90.00
_cell.angle_beta   90.00
_cell.angle_gamma   90.00
#
_symmetry.space_group_name_H-M   'P 1'
#
loop_
_entity.id
_entity.type
_entity.pdbx_description
1 polymer ?
#
loop_
_entity_poly.entity_id
_entity_poly.type
_entity_poly.pdbx_seq_one_letter_code
_entity_poly.pdbx_strand_id
1 'polypeptide(L)'
;MQRAIFLGAAVIVALLHLTSLPRTIWEYDESLFCMAVENYDPLNHFPPPPGYPIYIAVAKLAAPLFGYVPFRTLTGLSAFTAIAGFILLGFAFRKLTGDTRAGALGAFLFYTSPAMLLHATLPQSDSGALALLAASIWLCGKCLTEEVDTKWIAFAALACAITVGWRLQFAIAVVPLFGMTVLLLRSWRERFIAVQWFAIACAAWLIALIAATGSVEMFWKWMSGQAAYFAEHDADISRTGRSTAQIALRFISHPWGPKWLALPVLALAALGLFDAAKRRLRVALPVIAMSAVYFAFALAMMDPADGVRYALPALPGIAFLAALGIAFLRRITKDVFVDWAVLALYAFGAYAYTGPLLRQRTRSDAPPFAAIQYLRSVAPRNAVILYDLPLKPHSQYLLRGFTRMKVDEGLMRFGHRTDVPLYELTDSATQAPDGKVFRWNTPDAYTKLTRGHYGAASVVPLPVTQRFLALEGISPPERTRTGSWRWIGARGTISLPDLGARSVRLTFEVPLDYPLATNRATVSVDGGQSVVAEVTKGKKTVVELPLPPGRVTLRIVPEQTFVPANVPGRLSRDRRTLSIMLTGLEQAAPRAAAPAAIPRAGSKRAAG
;
A
#
# COMPACT_ATOMS: atom_id res chain seq x y z
N MET A 1 23.70 35.56 1.16
CA MET A 1 23.36 34.65 2.28
C MET A 1 21.97 34.01 2.15
N GLN A 2 20.85 34.74 1.95
CA GLN A 2 19.50 34.14 1.84
C GLN A 2 19.37 33.17 0.65
N ARG A 3 19.93 33.55 -0.53
CA ARG A 3 19.94 32.67 -1.71
C ARG A 3 20.80 31.42 -1.51
N ALA A 4 21.89 31.53 -0.72
CA ALA A 4 22.76 30.38 -0.45
C ALA A 4 22.07 29.31 0.40
N ILE A 5 21.27 29.69 1.41
CA ILE A 5 20.48 28.74 2.22
C ILE A 5 19.44 28.03 1.34
N PHE A 6 18.73 28.78 0.50
CA PHE A 6 17.75 28.19 -0.42
C PHE A 6 18.39 27.20 -1.40
N LEU A 7 19.51 27.57 -2.01
CA LEU A 7 20.25 26.72 -2.95
C LEU A 7 20.84 25.48 -2.23
N GLY A 8 21.43 25.66 -1.06
CA GLY A 8 21.94 24.53 -0.27
C GLY A 8 20.84 23.55 0.11
N ALA A 9 19.69 24.05 0.57
CA ALA A 9 18.53 23.21 0.84
C ALA A 9 18.02 22.48 -0.42
N ALA A 10 17.97 23.16 -1.56
CA ALA A 10 17.55 22.55 -2.84
C ALA A 10 18.50 21.43 -3.28
N VAL A 11 19.81 21.64 -3.13
CA VAL A 11 20.82 20.62 -3.45
C VAL A 11 20.66 19.39 -2.54
N ILE A 12 20.49 19.61 -1.23
CA ILE A 12 20.30 18.50 -0.28
C ILE A 12 19.02 17.73 -0.60
N VAL A 13 17.90 18.42 -0.85
CA VAL A 13 16.64 17.76 -1.23
C VAL A 13 16.80 16.98 -2.53
N ALA A 14 17.42 17.57 -3.55
CA ALA A 14 17.66 16.89 -4.83
C ALA A 14 18.52 15.63 -4.65
N LEU A 15 19.64 15.73 -3.90
CA LEU A 15 20.51 14.59 -3.64
C LEU A 15 19.76 13.49 -2.89
N LEU A 16 19.02 13.82 -1.83
CA LEU A 16 18.28 12.82 -1.03
C LEU A 16 17.24 12.09 -1.88
N HIS A 17 16.47 12.81 -2.71
CA HIS A 17 15.45 12.15 -3.53
C HIS A 17 16.05 11.38 -4.72
N LEU A 18 17.04 11.91 -5.43
CA LEU A 18 17.67 11.22 -6.56
C LEU A 18 18.44 9.97 -6.14
N THR A 19 19.06 9.98 -4.96
CA THR A 19 19.76 8.79 -4.42
C THR A 19 18.82 7.77 -3.75
N SER A 20 17.53 8.11 -3.61
CA SER A 20 16.52 7.26 -2.97
C SER A 20 15.54 6.61 -3.97
N LEU A 21 15.84 6.65 -5.26
CA LEU A 21 15.00 6.04 -6.30
C LEU A 21 14.89 4.53 -6.06
N PRO A 22 13.68 3.95 -6.09
CA PRO A 22 13.50 2.50 -5.92
C PRO A 22 14.05 1.75 -7.14
N ARG A 23 14.62 0.57 -6.89
CA ARG A 23 15.16 -0.30 -7.93
C ARG A 23 14.07 -1.03 -8.70
N THR A 24 13.02 -1.48 -8.00
CA THR A 24 11.94 -2.29 -8.57
C THR A 24 10.60 -1.91 -7.94
N ILE A 25 9.53 -2.35 -8.57
CA ILE A 25 8.17 -2.21 -8.06
C ILE A 25 8.06 -2.88 -6.69
N TRP A 26 7.42 -2.19 -5.75
CA TRP A 26 7.26 -2.61 -4.36
C TRP A 26 5.80 -2.72 -3.92
N GLU A 27 4.99 -1.66 -4.06
CA GLU A 27 3.63 -1.61 -3.56
C GLU A 27 2.57 -1.97 -4.62
N TYR A 28 1.36 -2.27 -4.15
CA TYR A 28 0.20 -2.67 -4.94
C TYR A 28 -0.13 -1.67 -6.07
N ASP A 29 -0.29 -0.39 -5.70
CA ASP A 29 -0.68 0.68 -6.63
C ASP A 29 0.36 0.93 -7.71
N GLU A 30 1.64 0.69 -7.44
CA GLU A 30 2.73 0.92 -8.39
C GLU A 30 2.57 0.08 -9.66
N SER A 31 2.16 -1.18 -9.50
CA SER A 31 1.87 -2.05 -10.65
C SER A 31 0.66 -1.55 -11.44
N LEU A 32 -0.37 -1.06 -10.76
CA LEU A 32 -1.59 -0.53 -11.39
C LEU A 32 -1.29 0.76 -12.17
N PHE A 33 -0.46 1.65 -11.60
CA PHE A 33 -0.01 2.86 -12.31
C PHE A 33 0.87 2.52 -13.52
N CYS A 34 1.77 1.53 -13.41
CA CYS A 34 2.55 1.07 -14.55
C CYS A 34 1.67 0.56 -15.69
N MET A 35 0.66 -0.27 -15.37
CA MET A 35 -0.32 -0.74 -16.35
C MET A 35 -1.13 0.41 -16.96
N ALA A 36 -1.48 1.43 -16.17
CA ALA A 36 -2.21 2.59 -16.65
C ALA A 36 -1.41 3.47 -17.63
N VAL A 37 -0.10 3.55 -17.47
CA VAL A 37 0.77 4.24 -18.45
C VAL A 37 0.76 3.49 -19.78
N GLU A 38 0.73 2.17 -19.78
CA GLU A 38 0.61 1.35 -20.99
C GLU A 38 -0.79 1.45 -21.59
N ASN A 39 -1.81 1.17 -20.77
CA ASN A 39 -3.21 1.18 -21.15
C ASN A 39 -4.07 1.82 -20.08
N TYR A 40 -4.66 2.99 -20.37
CA TYR A 40 -5.52 3.69 -19.44
C TYR A 40 -6.91 3.06 -19.44
N ASP A 41 -7.24 2.31 -18.39
CA ASP A 41 -8.51 1.60 -18.23
C ASP A 41 -8.98 1.69 -16.77
N PRO A 42 -9.65 2.80 -16.38
CA PRO A 42 -10.07 3.02 -14.99
C PRO A 42 -11.05 1.97 -14.48
N LEU A 43 -11.91 1.41 -15.33
CA LEU A 43 -12.88 0.39 -14.91
C LEU A 43 -12.21 -0.93 -14.49
N ASN A 44 -11.06 -1.24 -15.08
CA ASN A 44 -10.23 -2.39 -14.70
C ASN A 44 -9.14 -2.03 -13.68
N HIS A 45 -9.25 -0.87 -13.02
CA HIS A 45 -8.27 -0.36 -12.04
C HIS A 45 -6.89 -0.04 -12.63
N PHE A 46 -6.80 0.35 -13.90
CA PHE A 46 -5.59 0.84 -14.55
C PHE A 46 -5.73 2.33 -14.93
N PRO A 47 -5.56 3.24 -13.99
CA PRO A 47 -5.07 3.18 -12.60
C PRO A 47 -6.19 2.83 -11.61
N PRO A 48 -5.83 2.70 -10.29
CA PRO A 48 -6.85 2.50 -9.26
C PRO A 48 -7.83 3.70 -9.20
N PRO A 49 -9.04 3.54 -8.65
CA PRO A 49 -9.94 4.66 -8.40
C PRO A 49 -9.25 5.75 -7.53
N PRO A 50 -9.48 7.03 -7.80
CA PRO A 50 -10.47 7.63 -8.71
C PRO A 50 -9.94 8.01 -10.11
N GLY A 51 -9.00 7.26 -10.70
CA GLY A 51 -8.66 7.32 -12.12
C GLY A 51 -7.48 8.22 -12.52
N TYR A 52 -7.05 9.20 -11.75
CA TYR A 52 -5.84 10.02 -11.94
C TYR A 52 -5.61 10.55 -13.38
N PRO A 53 -6.59 11.18 -14.04
CA PRO A 53 -6.52 11.44 -15.48
C PRO A 53 -5.35 12.31 -15.88
N ILE A 54 -5.07 13.40 -15.14
CA ILE A 54 -3.96 14.31 -15.45
C ILE A 54 -2.61 13.66 -15.18
N TYR A 55 -2.49 12.89 -14.07
CA TYR A 55 -1.25 12.20 -13.73
C TYR A 55 -0.83 11.22 -14.82
N ILE A 56 -1.74 10.38 -15.28
CA ILE A 56 -1.45 9.38 -16.32
C ILE A 56 -1.20 10.05 -17.68
N ALA A 57 -1.93 11.13 -18.02
CA ALA A 57 -1.68 11.88 -19.24
C ALA A 57 -0.25 12.47 -19.24
N VAL A 58 0.18 13.10 -18.15
CA VAL A 58 1.54 13.64 -18.00
C VAL A 58 2.58 12.50 -18.02
N ALA A 59 2.30 11.37 -17.37
CA ALA A 59 3.20 10.21 -17.41
C ALA A 59 3.38 9.67 -18.83
N LYS A 60 2.30 9.55 -19.61
CA LYS A 60 2.36 9.15 -21.03
C LYS A 60 3.17 10.14 -21.88
N LEU A 61 3.00 11.44 -21.66
CA LEU A 61 3.79 12.48 -22.34
C LEU A 61 5.27 12.44 -21.96
N ALA A 62 5.59 12.08 -20.71
CA ALA A 62 6.97 11.96 -20.23
C ALA A 62 7.63 10.62 -20.61
N ALA A 63 6.87 9.59 -21.00
CA ALA A 63 7.39 8.24 -21.26
C ALA A 63 8.57 8.20 -22.27
N PRO A 64 8.60 9.00 -23.37
CA PRO A 64 9.73 9.02 -24.28
C PRO A 64 11.05 9.37 -23.60
N LEU A 65 11.05 10.27 -22.60
CA LEU A 65 12.24 10.70 -21.86
C LEU A 65 12.85 9.56 -21.02
N PHE A 66 12.07 8.51 -20.74
CA PHE A 66 12.47 7.38 -19.92
C PHE A 66 12.48 6.04 -20.68
N GLY A 67 12.57 6.10 -22.01
CA GLY A 67 12.65 4.94 -22.88
C GLY A 67 11.37 4.09 -22.89
N TYR A 68 10.21 4.70 -22.68
CA TYR A 68 8.89 4.03 -22.62
C TYR A 68 8.77 2.94 -21.54
N VAL A 69 9.62 2.98 -20.51
CA VAL A 69 9.54 2.05 -19.38
C VAL A 69 8.66 2.67 -18.29
N PRO A 70 7.41 2.17 -18.07
CA PRO A 70 6.44 2.80 -17.17
C PRO A 70 6.98 3.05 -15.76
N PHE A 71 7.64 2.07 -15.17
CA PHE A 71 8.24 2.19 -13.84
C PHE A 71 9.27 3.32 -13.76
N ARG A 72 10.18 3.43 -14.73
CA ARG A 72 11.18 4.51 -14.79
C ARG A 72 10.54 5.87 -15.01
N THR A 73 9.52 5.92 -15.88
CA THR A 73 8.75 7.14 -16.15
C THR A 73 8.12 7.69 -14.89
N LEU A 74 7.40 6.84 -14.17
CA LEU A 74 6.68 7.25 -12.95
C LEU A 74 7.64 7.60 -11.82
N THR A 75 8.71 6.84 -11.62
CA THR A 75 9.74 7.14 -10.60
C THR A 75 10.49 8.43 -10.89
N GLY A 76 10.89 8.63 -12.16
CA GLY A 76 11.54 9.87 -12.60
C GLY A 76 10.63 11.09 -12.46
N LEU A 77 9.35 10.95 -12.84
CA LEU A 77 8.35 12.01 -12.67
C LEU A 77 8.14 12.34 -11.18
N SER A 78 8.09 11.32 -10.32
CA SER A 78 7.96 11.51 -8.86
C SER A 78 9.15 12.26 -8.27
N ALA A 79 10.39 11.88 -8.63
CA ALA A 79 11.59 12.58 -8.17
C ALA A 79 11.66 14.01 -8.67
N PHE A 80 11.37 14.23 -9.96
CA PHE A 80 11.34 15.58 -10.54
C PHE A 80 10.30 16.47 -9.85
N THR A 81 9.09 15.96 -9.63
CA THR A 81 8.03 16.70 -8.95
C THR A 81 8.32 16.93 -7.47
N ALA A 82 9.07 16.05 -6.79
CA ALA A 82 9.53 16.30 -5.42
C ALA A 82 10.46 17.51 -5.34
N ILE A 83 11.42 17.60 -6.26
CA ILE A 83 12.37 18.74 -6.32
C ILE A 83 11.63 20.02 -6.70
N ALA A 84 10.77 19.98 -7.73
CA ALA A 84 9.96 21.12 -8.13
C ALA A 84 9.02 21.58 -7.02
N GLY A 85 8.42 20.63 -6.31
CA GLY A 85 7.53 20.88 -5.17
C GLY A 85 8.25 21.57 -4.01
N PHE A 86 9.49 21.17 -3.71
CA PHE A 86 10.32 21.89 -2.72
C PHE A 86 10.50 23.36 -3.10
N ILE A 87 10.84 23.64 -4.36
CA ILE A 87 11.07 24.99 -4.85
C ILE A 87 9.77 25.81 -4.76
N LEU A 88 8.65 25.25 -5.23
CA LEU A 88 7.34 25.89 -5.21
C LEU A 88 6.85 26.15 -3.78
N LEU A 89 7.04 25.20 -2.88
CA LEU A 89 6.65 25.34 -1.48
C LEU A 89 7.52 26.38 -0.77
N GLY A 90 8.82 26.43 -1.07
CA GLY A 90 9.72 27.45 -0.58
C GLY A 90 9.30 28.86 -1.02
N PHE A 91 8.89 29.02 -2.29
CA PHE A 91 8.32 30.28 -2.78
C PHE A 91 6.98 30.61 -2.13
N ALA A 92 6.10 29.62 -1.94
CA ALA A 92 4.84 29.79 -1.22
C ALA A 92 5.07 30.29 0.20
N PHE A 93 5.92 29.61 0.95
CA PHE A 93 6.18 29.98 2.35
C PHE A 93 6.92 31.30 2.47
N ARG A 94 7.91 31.58 1.59
CA ARG A 94 8.51 32.92 1.48
C ARG A 94 7.44 34.01 1.32
N LYS A 95 6.48 33.78 0.44
CA LYS A 95 5.41 34.74 0.16
C LYS A 95 4.53 34.99 1.37
N LEU A 96 4.13 33.92 2.04
CA LEU A 96 3.22 33.96 3.17
C LEU A 96 3.90 34.44 4.48
N THR A 97 5.19 34.09 4.69
CA THR A 97 5.96 34.49 5.87
C THR A 97 6.64 35.86 5.72
N GLY A 98 6.86 36.32 4.49
CA GLY A 98 7.69 37.50 4.19
C GLY A 98 9.19 37.28 4.45
N ASP A 99 9.63 36.04 4.75
CA ASP A 99 11.02 35.68 5.05
C ASP A 99 11.48 34.52 4.16
N THR A 100 12.50 34.79 3.32
CA THR A 100 13.03 33.82 2.37
C THR A 100 13.67 32.62 3.05
N ARG A 101 14.34 32.82 4.19
CA ARG A 101 15.03 31.74 4.91
C ARG A 101 14.02 30.85 5.62
N ALA A 102 13.09 31.47 6.35
CA ALA A 102 12.02 30.73 7.01
C ALA A 102 11.19 29.91 6.00
N GLY A 103 10.90 30.50 4.82
CA GLY A 103 10.22 29.79 3.73
C GLY A 103 11.01 28.58 3.22
N ALA A 104 12.32 28.77 2.98
CA ALA A 104 13.21 27.68 2.56
C ALA A 104 13.30 26.56 3.60
N LEU A 105 13.47 26.93 4.89
CA LEU A 105 13.58 25.96 5.98
C LEU A 105 12.28 25.19 6.22
N GLY A 106 11.13 25.84 6.17
CA GLY A 106 9.84 25.16 6.29
C GLY A 106 9.60 24.17 5.16
N ALA A 107 9.88 24.54 3.90
CA ALA A 107 9.81 23.63 2.76
C ALA A 107 10.82 22.48 2.91
N PHE A 108 12.02 22.77 3.40
CA PHE A 108 13.06 21.78 3.65
C PHE A 108 12.63 20.75 4.70
N LEU A 109 12.10 21.18 5.84
CA LEU A 109 11.57 20.27 6.88
C LEU A 109 10.53 19.31 6.29
N PHE A 110 9.65 19.80 5.41
CA PHE A 110 8.66 18.95 4.76
C PHE A 110 9.29 17.95 3.79
N TYR A 111 10.07 18.41 2.81
CA TYR A 111 10.62 17.55 1.75
C TYR A 111 11.75 16.62 2.21
N THR A 112 12.35 16.87 3.37
CA THR A 112 13.31 15.97 4.00
C THR A 112 12.70 15.17 5.16
N SER A 113 11.40 15.32 5.45
CA SER A 113 10.74 14.51 6.45
C SER A 113 10.79 13.02 6.09
N PRO A 114 10.82 12.11 7.07
CA PRO A 114 10.78 10.67 6.83
C PRO A 114 9.63 10.23 5.92
N ALA A 115 8.46 10.83 6.04
CA ALA A 115 7.33 10.58 5.15
C ALA A 115 7.65 10.90 3.69
N MET A 116 8.22 12.08 3.43
CA MET A 116 8.57 12.50 2.07
C MET A 116 9.74 11.71 1.50
N LEU A 117 10.78 11.42 2.30
CA LEU A 117 11.90 10.58 1.86
C LEU A 117 11.44 9.19 1.44
N LEU A 118 10.42 8.65 2.10
CA LEU A 118 9.89 7.34 1.75
C LEU A 118 8.94 7.37 0.55
N HIS A 119 8.01 8.34 0.49
CA HIS A 119 6.91 8.29 -0.49
C HIS A 119 7.16 9.12 -1.75
N ALA A 120 8.01 10.16 -1.71
CA ALA A 120 8.16 11.09 -2.83
C ALA A 120 8.84 10.53 -4.07
N THR A 121 9.50 9.37 -3.98
CA THR A 121 10.19 8.73 -5.11
C THR A 121 9.52 7.45 -5.59
N LEU A 122 8.42 7.04 -4.95
CA LEU A 122 7.63 5.91 -5.41
C LEU A 122 6.94 6.24 -6.75
N PRO A 123 6.70 5.25 -7.62
CA PRO A 123 5.97 5.45 -8.88
C PRO A 123 4.47 5.65 -8.63
N GLN A 124 4.14 6.68 -7.87
CA GLN A 124 2.79 7.01 -7.40
C GLN A 124 2.49 8.50 -7.62
N SER A 125 1.21 8.87 -7.53
CA SER A 125 0.75 10.23 -7.82
C SER A 125 1.03 11.26 -6.71
N ASP A 126 1.48 10.83 -5.52
CA ASP A 126 1.58 11.67 -4.32
C ASP A 126 2.51 12.87 -4.50
N SER A 127 3.72 12.65 -5.00
CA SER A 127 4.74 13.69 -5.16
C SER A 127 4.29 14.81 -6.10
N GLY A 128 3.72 14.45 -7.25
CA GLY A 128 3.22 15.42 -8.21
C GLY A 128 2.02 16.21 -7.69
N ALA A 129 1.11 15.55 -6.97
CA ALA A 129 -0.02 16.21 -6.33
C ALA A 129 0.44 17.23 -5.27
N LEU A 130 1.49 16.89 -4.50
CA LEU A 130 2.08 17.81 -3.51
C LEU A 130 2.80 19.00 -4.15
N ALA A 131 3.47 18.80 -5.30
CA ALA A 131 4.07 19.88 -6.05
C ALA A 131 3.01 20.87 -6.60
N LEU A 132 1.91 20.34 -7.12
CA LEU A 132 0.79 21.14 -7.59
C LEU A 132 0.06 21.84 -6.43
N LEU A 133 -0.07 21.17 -5.28
CA LEU A 133 -0.59 21.81 -4.07
C LEU A 133 0.31 22.96 -3.60
N ALA A 134 1.64 22.79 -3.67
CA ALA A 134 2.59 23.86 -3.37
C ALA A 134 2.44 25.05 -4.32
N ALA A 135 2.25 24.80 -5.61
CA ALA A 135 1.92 25.83 -6.60
C ALA A 135 0.60 26.54 -6.27
N SER A 136 -0.43 25.76 -5.88
CA SER A 136 -1.74 26.30 -5.47
C SER A 136 -1.61 27.21 -4.24
N ILE A 137 -0.85 26.79 -3.21
CA ILE A 137 -0.58 27.60 -2.02
C ILE A 137 0.16 28.90 -2.40
N TRP A 138 1.15 28.78 -3.28
CA TRP A 138 1.93 29.95 -3.73
C TRP A 138 1.05 30.97 -4.47
N LEU A 139 0.26 30.53 -5.44
CA LEU A 139 -0.60 31.40 -6.26
C LEU A 139 -1.75 31.99 -5.43
N CYS A 140 -2.41 31.20 -4.58
CA CYS A 140 -3.40 31.71 -3.61
C CYS A 140 -2.79 32.75 -2.67
N GLY A 141 -1.59 32.46 -2.14
CA GLY A 141 -0.84 33.40 -1.30
C GLY A 141 -0.51 34.71 -2.01
N LYS A 142 -0.16 34.64 -3.30
CA LYS A 142 0.10 35.82 -4.13
C LYS A 142 -1.16 36.68 -4.26
N CYS A 143 -2.32 36.08 -4.53
CA CYS A 143 -3.59 36.77 -4.64
C CYS A 143 -4.03 37.48 -3.35
N LEU A 144 -3.57 37.01 -2.17
CA LEU A 144 -3.91 37.59 -0.88
C LEU A 144 -2.94 38.66 -0.39
N THR A 145 -1.67 38.63 -0.87
CA THR A 145 -0.58 39.51 -0.37
C THR A 145 -0.22 40.64 -1.32
N GLU A 146 -0.61 40.57 -2.59
CA GLU A 146 -0.33 41.57 -3.61
C GLU A 146 -1.61 42.08 -4.26
N GLU A 147 -1.51 43.22 -4.93
CA GLU A 147 -2.47 43.61 -5.97
C GLU A 147 -2.10 42.88 -7.23
N VAL A 148 -3.00 42.01 -7.68
CA VAL A 148 -2.72 41.15 -8.84
C VAL A 148 -3.76 41.34 -9.92
N ASP A 149 -3.29 41.26 -11.18
CA ASP A 149 -4.19 41.15 -12.31
C ASP A 149 -5.06 39.91 -12.24
N THR A 150 -6.22 39.95 -12.88
CA THR A 150 -7.16 38.81 -12.97
C THR A 150 -6.54 37.54 -13.54
N LYS A 151 -5.45 37.65 -14.36
CA LYS A 151 -4.67 36.49 -14.83
C LYS A 151 -4.07 35.64 -13.71
N TRP A 152 -3.60 36.27 -12.63
CA TRP A 152 -3.04 35.52 -11.48
C TRP A 152 -4.10 34.80 -10.68
N ILE A 153 -5.31 35.38 -10.62
CA ILE A 153 -6.48 34.73 -10.03
C ILE A 153 -6.89 33.51 -10.86
N ALA A 154 -6.90 33.64 -12.18
CA ALA A 154 -7.13 32.52 -13.09
C ALA A 154 -6.06 31.42 -12.94
N PHE A 155 -4.77 31.77 -12.85
CA PHE A 155 -3.70 30.78 -12.61
C PHE A 155 -3.83 30.08 -11.25
N ALA A 156 -4.24 30.78 -10.20
CA ALA A 156 -4.51 30.14 -8.90
C ALA A 156 -5.66 29.14 -9.00
N ALA A 157 -6.74 29.49 -9.67
CA ALA A 157 -7.88 28.63 -9.92
C ALA A 157 -7.50 27.39 -10.75
N LEU A 158 -6.74 27.59 -11.84
CA LEU A 158 -6.23 26.51 -12.69
C LEU A 158 -5.31 25.56 -11.91
N ALA A 159 -4.35 26.07 -11.12
CA ALA A 159 -3.47 25.25 -10.31
C ALA A 159 -4.26 24.40 -9.32
N CYS A 160 -5.26 24.97 -8.65
CA CYS A 160 -6.14 24.26 -7.75
C CYS A 160 -6.94 23.15 -8.47
N ALA A 161 -7.54 23.44 -9.62
CA ALA A 161 -8.30 22.47 -10.41
C ALA A 161 -7.42 21.34 -10.97
N ILE A 162 -6.20 21.65 -11.44
CA ILE A 162 -5.24 20.66 -11.91
C ILE A 162 -4.76 19.76 -10.76
N THR A 163 -4.56 20.32 -9.56
CA THR A 163 -4.21 19.54 -8.36
C THR A 163 -5.28 18.49 -8.07
N VAL A 164 -6.56 18.86 -8.14
CA VAL A 164 -7.69 17.93 -7.96
C VAL A 164 -7.73 16.87 -9.07
N GLY A 165 -7.56 17.26 -10.33
CA GLY A 165 -7.56 16.31 -11.46
C GLY A 165 -6.32 15.41 -11.52
N TRP A 166 -5.21 15.83 -10.91
CA TRP A 166 -4.05 14.98 -10.73
C TRP A 166 -4.33 13.85 -9.73
N ARG A 167 -4.99 14.19 -8.61
CA ARG A 167 -5.41 13.25 -7.57
C ARG A 167 -6.67 13.76 -6.88
N LEU A 168 -7.81 13.17 -7.20
CA LEU A 168 -9.14 13.64 -6.75
C LEU A 168 -9.25 13.81 -5.23
N GLN A 169 -8.60 12.94 -4.46
CA GLN A 169 -8.56 13.02 -3.00
C GLN A 169 -8.02 14.37 -2.47
N PHE A 170 -7.17 15.05 -3.25
CA PHE A 170 -6.65 16.36 -2.90
C PHE A 170 -7.73 17.46 -2.95
N ALA A 171 -8.93 17.19 -3.50
CA ALA A 171 -10.06 18.12 -3.40
C ALA A 171 -10.36 18.50 -1.94
N ILE A 172 -10.22 17.55 -1.01
CA ILE A 172 -10.45 17.77 0.43
C ILE A 172 -9.48 18.82 1.02
N ALA A 173 -8.27 18.93 0.48
CA ALA A 173 -7.30 19.98 0.87
C ALA A 173 -7.48 21.25 0.04
N VAL A 174 -7.66 21.10 -1.28
CA VAL A 174 -7.69 22.22 -2.22
C VAL A 174 -8.95 23.06 -2.08
N VAL A 175 -10.12 22.44 -1.86
CA VAL A 175 -11.38 23.19 -1.76
C VAL A 175 -11.39 24.17 -0.58
N PRO A 176 -10.95 23.80 0.64
CA PRO A 176 -10.80 24.76 1.74
C PRO A 176 -9.76 25.85 1.46
N LEU A 177 -8.59 25.48 0.89
CA LEU A 177 -7.56 26.45 0.51
C LEU A 177 -8.12 27.48 -0.47
N PHE A 178 -8.70 27.01 -1.57
CA PHE A 178 -9.24 27.84 -2.64
C PHE A 178 -10.46 28.62 -2.19
N GLY A 179 -11.41 27.96 -1.51
CA GLY A 179 -12.63 28.59 -1.01
C GLY A 179 -12.34 29.76 -0.06
N MET A 180 -11.46 29.53 0.93
CA MET A 180 -11.02 30.61 1.83
C MET A 180 -10.29 31.73 1.08
N THR A 181 -9.47 31.38 0.08
CA THR A 181 -8.82 32.39 -0.77
C THR A 181 -9.86 33.23 -1.49
N VAL A 182 -10.85 32.61 -2.15
CA VAL A 182 -11.93 33.30 -2.87
C VAL A 182 -12.73 34.22 -1.95
N LEU A 183 -13.07 33.75 -0.73
CA LEU A 183 -13.79 34.58 0.25
C LEU A 183 -13.00 35.84 0.67
N LEU A 184 -11.67 35.75 0.69
CA LEU A 184 -10.76 36.83 1.08
C LEU A 184 -10.35 37.75 -0.09
N LEU A 185 -10.72 37.44 -1.34
CA LEU A 185 -10.53 38.35 -2.48
C LEU A 185 -11.28 39.66 -2.33
N ARG A 186 -10.76 40.75 -2.90
CA ARG A 186 -11.21 42.12 -2.66
C ARG A 186 -12.55 42.42 -3.32
N SER A 187 -12.78 41.92 -4.54
CA SER A 187 -13.97 42.24 -5.32
C SER A 187 -14.79 41.02 -5.72
N TRP A 188 -16.08 41.24 -5.98
CA TRP A 188 -17.02 40.25 -6.50
C TRP A 188 -16.61 39.72 -7.87
N ARG A 189 -16.05 40.60 -8.71
CA ARG A 189 -15.53 40.24 -10.03
C ARG A 189 -14.38 39.26 -9.92
N GLU A 190 -13.44 39.48 -9.00
CA GLU A 190 -12.31 38.55 -8.75
C GLU A 190 -12.79 37.18 -8.30
N ARG A 191 -13.77 37.13 -7.39
CA ARG A 191 -14.39 35.89 -6.91
C ARG A 191 -15.05 35.12 -8.04
N PHE A 192 -15.80 35.81 -8.89
CA PHE A 192 -16.46 35.21 -10.05
C PHE A 192 -15.43 34.61 -11.03
N ILE A 193 -14.38 35.34 -11.39
CA ILE A 193 -13.31 34.89 -12.25
C ILE A 193 -12.61 33.64 -11.67
N ALA A 194 -12.34 33.64 -10.35
CA ALA A 194 -11.73 32.49 -9.68
C ALA A 194 -12.61 31.24 -9.81
N VAL A 195 -13.89 31.33 -9.45
CA VAL A 195 -14.84 30.21 -9.50
C VAL A 195 -15.05 29.73 -10.94
N GLN A 196 -15.16 30.66 -11.91
CA GLN A 196 -15.33 30.32 -13.32
C GLN A 196 -14.15 29.51 -13.87
N TRP A 197 -12.92 29.95 -13.66
CA TRP A 197 -11.74 29.23 -14.16
C TRP A 197 -11.53 27.89 -13.44
N PHE A 198 -11.82 27.83 -12.15
CA PHE A 198 -11.80 26.56 -11.41
C PHE A 198 -12.81 25.56 -11.98
N ALA A 199 -14.06 25.99 -12.19
CA ALA A 199 -15.11 25.14 -12.74
C ALA A 199 -14.80 24.67 -14.17
N ILE A 200 -14.33 25.56 -15.05
CA ILE A 200 -13.94 25.21 -16.44
C ILE A 200 -12.83 24.16 -16.43
N ALA A 201 -11.79 24.36 -15.63
CA ALA A 201 -10.67 23.42 -15.58
C ALA A 201 -11.08 22.08 -14.95
N CYS A 202 -11.94 22.09 -13.93
CA CYS A 202 -12.49 20.85 -13.37
C CYS A 202 -13.35 20.11 -14.39
N ALA A 203 -14.20 20.82 -15.14
CA ALA A 203 -15.05 20.23 -16.18
C ALA A 203 -14.20 19.57 -17.27
N ALA A 204 -13.09 20.19 -17.69
CA ALA A 204 -12.22 19.66 -18.74
C ALA A 204 -11.66 18.27 -18.43
N TRP A 205 -11.05 18.06 -17.26
CA TRP A 205 -10.50 16.74 -16.91
C TRP A 205 -11.59 15.76 -16.46
N LEU A 206 -12.70 16.23 -15.88
CA LEU A 206 -13.81 15.37 -15.45
C LEU A 206 -14.55 14.79 -16.65
N ILE A 207 -14.79 15.58 -17.70
CA ILE A 207 -15.37 15.10 -18.96
C ILE A 207 -14.49 14.03 -19.57
N ALA A 208 -13.16 14.25 -19.61
CA ALA A 208 -12.22 13.25 -20.10
C ALA A 208 -12.26 11.95 -19.28
N LEU A 209 -12.37 12.04 -17.96
CA LEU A 209 -12.47 10.88 -17.07
C LEU A 209 -13.79 10.13 -17.29
N ILE A 210 -14.93 10.83 -17.38
CA ILE A 210 -16.24 10.24 -17.68
C ILE A 210 -16.22 9.54 -19.05
N ALA A 211 -15.64 10.19 -20.06
CA ALA A 211 -15.50 9.57 -21.38
C ALA A 211 -14.67 8.28 -21.33
N ALA A 212 -13.61 8.23 -20.51
CA ALA A 212 -12.81 7.04 -20.34
C ALA A 212 -13.56 5.90 -19.60
N THR A 213 -14.60 6.20 -18.83
CA THR A 213 -15.48 5.18 -18.21
C THR A 213 -16.68 4.81 -19.09
N GLY A 214 -16.83 5.43 -20.27
CA GLY A 214 -17.85 5.12 -21.27
C GLY A 214 -19.18 5.87 -21.06
N SER A 215 -19.61 6.14 -19.83
CA SER A 215 -20.84 6.91 -19.55
C SER A 215 -20.84 7.52 -18.15
N VAL A 216 -21.71 8.51 -17.94
CA VAL A 216 -21.95 9.12 -16.62
C VAL A 216 -22.44 8.08 -15.61
N GLU A 217 -23.29 7.15 -16.03
CA GLU A 217 -23.82 6.10 -15.17
C GLU A 217 -22.72 5.13 -14.71
N MET A 218 -21.86 4.67 -15.63
CA MET A 218 -20.74 3.80 -15.32
C MET A 218 -19.73 4.51 -14.41
N PHE A 219 -19.43 5.77 -14.66
CA PHE A 219 -18.59 6.60 -13.81
C PHE A 219 -19.16 6.67 -12.38
N TRP A 220 -20.45 6.96 -12.25
CA TRP A 220 -21.10 7.06 -10.94
C TRP A 220 -21.10 5.71 -10.19
N LYS A 221 -21.43 4.63 -10.87
CA LYS A 221 -21.40 3.27 -10.30
C LYS A 221 -19.99 2.89 -9.83
N TRP A 222 -18.99 3.20 -10.63
CA TRP A 222 -17.60 2.96 -10.30
C TRP A 222 -17.15 3.77 -9.07
N MET A 223 -17.47 5.08 -9.02
CA MET A 223 -17.10 5.96 -7.91
C MET A 223 -17.87 5.62 -6.62
N SER A 224 -19.16 5.33 -6.69
CA SER A 224 -19.95 4.94 -5.52
C SER A 224 -19.52 3.57 -4.96
N GLY A 225 -19.19 2.62 -5.84
CA GLY A 225 -18.61 1.33 -5.44
C GLY A 225 -17.29 1.49 -4.68
N GLN A 226 -16.42 2.40 -5.13
CA GLN A 226 -15.18 2.69 -4.44
C GLN A 226 -15.41 3.38 -3.09
N ALA A 227 -16.35 4.33 -3.01
CA ALA A 227 -16.70 4.99 -1.75
C ALA A 227 -17.26 3.99 -0.72
N ALA A 228 -18.12 3.07 -1.15
CA ALA A 228 -18.63 1.98 -0.31
C ALA A 228 -17.51 1.07 0.19
N TYR A 229 -16.58 0.68 -0.69
CA TYR A 229 -15.42 -0.13 -0.31
C TYR A 229 -14.56 0.55 0.76
N PHE A 230 -14.26 1.85 0.60
CA PHE A 230 -13.53 2.61 1.59
C PHE A 230 -14.26 2.68 2.94
N ALA A 231 -15.56 2.96 2.91
CA ALA A 231 -16.36 3.02 4.13
C ALA A 231 -16.38 1.68 4.88
N GLU A 232 -16.41 0.57 4.13
CA GLU A 232 -16.53 -0.77 4.68
C GLU A 232 -15.18 -1.36 5.14
N HIS A 233 -14.08 -1.05 4.45
CA HIS A 233 -12.80 -1.70 4.65
C HIS A 233 -11.71 -0.80 5.25
N ASP A 234 -11.65 0.49 4.89
CA ASP A 234 -10.56 1.39 5.27
C ASP A 234 -10.94 2.38 6.39
N ALA A 235 -12.20 2.80 6.48
CA ALA A 235 -12.66 3.81 7.43
C ALA A 235 -12.89 3.29 8.85
N ASP A 236 -12.69 2.00 9.12
CA ASP A 236 -13.03 1.42 10.41
C ASP A 236 -11.90 1.56 11.44
N ILE A 237 -11.88 2.69 12.14
CA ILE A 237 -10.95 2.99 13.23
C ILE A 237 -10.94 1.89 14.31
N SER A 238 -12.07 1.25 14.56
CA SER A 238 -12.22 0.22 15.59
C SER A 238 -11.44 -1.08 15.28
N ARG A 239 -11.08 -1.33 14.01
CA ARG A 239 -10.25 -2.47 13.62
C ARG A 239 -8.84 -2.43 14.19
N THR A 240 -8.34 -1.23 14.51
CA THR A 240 -6.95 -1.07 14.96
C THR A 240 -6.77 -1.24 16.47
N GLY A 241 -7.85 -1.33 17.25
CA GLY A 241 -7.80 -1.35 18.71
C GLY A 241 -7.19 -0.09 19.33
N ARG A 242 -7.02 1.00 18.56
CA ARG A 242 -6.45 2.27 19.00
C ARG A 242 -7.53 3.31 19.27
N SER A 243 -7.27 4.18 20.25
CA SER A 243 -8.13 5.34 20.47
C SER A 243 -7.97 6.38 19.35
N THR A 244 -9.00 7.19 19.11
CA THR A 244 -8.95 8.31 18.15
C THR A 244 -7.77 9.25 18.42
N ALA A 245 -7.44 9.50 19.70
CA ALA A 245 -6.28 10.30 20.08
C ALA A 245 -4.94 9.69 19.65
N GLN A 246 -4.78 8.37 19.79
CA GLN A 246 -3.59 7.67 19.32
C GLN A 246 -3.44 7.72 17.80
N ILE A 247 -4.56 7.61 17.08
CA ILE A 247 -4.58 7.73 15.63
C ILE A 247 -4.25 9.16 15.20
N ALA A 248 -4.87 10.17 15.82
CA ALA A 248 -4.57 11.58 15.55
C ALA A 248 -3.08 11.90 15.77
N LEU A 249 -2.53 11.43 16.90
CA LEU A 249 -1.11 11.60 17.20
C LEU A 249 -0.23 10.92 16.13
N ARG A 250 -0.64 9.77 15.63
CA ARG A 250 0.09 9.06 14.56
C ARG A 250 0.10 9.86 13.26
N PHE A 251 -1.04 10.39 12.82
CA PHE A 251 -1.12 11.25 11.63
C PHE A 251 -0.30 12.54 11.75
N ILE A 252 -0.25 13.12 12.95
CA ILE A 252 0.43 14.40 13.19
C ILE A 252 1.94 14.22 13.41
N SER A 253 2.37 13.19 14.13
CA SER A 253 3.78 13.05 14.57
C SER A 253 4.62 12.11 13.72
N HIS A 254 4.09 10.93 13.34
CA HIS A 254 4.89 9.92 12.64
C HIS A 254 5.47 10.37 11.29
N PRO A 255 4.80 11.24 10.50
CA PRO A 255 5.38 11.75 9.26
C PRO A 255 6.73 12.45 9.43
N TRP A 256 6.95 13.04 10.60
CA TRP A 256 8.19 13.75 10.96
C TRP A 256 9.27 12.82 11.56
N GLY A 257 8.93 11.53 11.77
CA GLY A 257 9.83 10.51 12.28
C GLY A 257 9.69 10.23 13.79
N PRO A 258 10.77 9.81 14.46
CA PRO A 258 10.75 9.54 15.88
C PRO A 258 10.53 10.82 16.69
N LYS A 259 10.13 10.68 17.97
CA LYS A 259 9.76 11.82 18.82
C LYS A 259 10.81 12.93 18.86
N TRP A 260 12.08 12.60 18.87
CA TRP A 260 13.18 13.59 18.91
C TRP A 260 13.32 14.42 17.61
N LEU A 261 12.81 13.94 16.46
CA LEU A 261 12.67 14.72 15.23
C LEU A 261 11.32 15.44 15.15
N ALA A 262 10.24 14.77 15.53
CA ALA A 262 8.89 15.29 15.39
C ALA A 262 8.60 16.44 16.37
N LEU A 263 9.02 16.32 17.64
CA LEU A 263 8.72 17.32 18.66
C LEU A 263 9.28 18.73 18.35
N PRO A 264 10.53 18.89 17.88
CA PRO A 264 11.02 20.21 17.46
C PRO A 264 10.18 20.83 16.33
N VAL A 265 9.77 20.06 15.32
CA VAL A 265 8.93 20.55 14.22
C VAL A 265 7.56 20.99 14.74
N LEU A 266 6.95 20.19 15.61
CA LEU A 266 5.64 20.50 16.19
C LEU A 266 5.72 21.70 17.15
N ALA A 267 6.80 21.85 17.92
CA ALA A 267 7.03 23.02 18.76
C ALA A 267 7.18 24.30 17.92
N LEU A 268 7.95 24.24 16.83
CA LEU A 268 8.03 25.34 15.87
C LEU A 268 6.68 25.68 15.25
N ALA A 269 5.88 24.66 14.90
CA ALA A 269 4.54 24.86 14.37
C ALA A 269 3.59 25.52 15.39
N ALA A 270 3.68 25.16 16.67
CA ALA A 270 2.91 25.79 17.76
C ALA A 270 3.29 27.28 17.94
N LEU A 271 4.59 27.60 17.94
CA LEU A 271 5.06 28.98 17.95
C LEU A 271 4.59 29.77 16.73
N GLY A 272 4.61 29.14 15.56
CA GLY A 272 4.14 29.75 14.32
C GLY A 272 2.63 29.97 14.30
N LEU A 273 1.85 29.09 14.90
CA LEU A 273 0.40 29.27 15.06
C LEU A 273 0.10 30.47 15.96
N PHE A 274 0.85 30.62 17.04
CA PHE A 274 0.75 31.79 17.91
C PHE A 274 1.08 33.11 17.18
N ASP A 275 2.15 33.14 16.39
CA ASP A 275 2.52 34.31 15.58
C ASP A 275 1.47 34.61 14.49
N ALA A 276 0.95 33.56 13.84
CA ALA A 276 -0.09 33.66 12.81
C ALA A 276 -1.38 34.28 13.39
N ALA A 277 -1.83 33.80 14.53
CA ALA A 277 -3.03 34.31 15.20
C ALA A 277 -2.92 35.80 15.53
N LYS A 278 -1.73 36.27 15.95
CA LYS A 278 -1.52 37.66 16.34
C LYS A 278 -1.28 38.62 15.18
N ARG A 279 -0.65 38.16 14.10
CA ARG A 279 -0.10 39.08 13.09
C ARG A 279 -0.49 38.79 11.65
N ARG A 280 -0.86 37.54 11.31
CA ARG A 280 -0.96 37.08 9.93
C ARG A 280 -2.17 36.18 9.64
N LEU A 281 -3.19 36.28 10.48
CA LEU A 281 -4.34 35.36 10.42
C LEU A 281 -4.98 35.31 9.01
N ARG A 282 -5.18 36.47 8.38
CA ARG A 282 -5.80 36.55 7.04
C ARG A 282 -5.06 35.72 5.99
N VAL A 283 -3.73 35.73 6.01
CA VAL A 283 -2.88 35.04 5.04
C VAL A 283 -2.66 33.56 5.41
N ALA A 284 -2.63 33.27 6.70
CA ALA A 284 -2.44 31.91 7.21
C ALA A 284 -3.71 31.04 7.14
N LEU A 285 -4.90 31.68 7.27
CA LEU A 285 -6.18 31.00 7.39
C LEU A 285 -6.48 30.00 6.27
N PRO A 286 -6.25 30.28 4.96
CA PRO A 286 -6.48 29.30 3.91
C PRO A 286 -5.63 28.04 4.04
N VAL A 287 -4.35 28.17 4.43
CA VAL A 287 -3.44 27.02 4.62
C VAL A 287 -3.79 26.24 5.88
N ILE A 288 -4.19 26.92 6.95
CA ILE A 288 -4.65 26.27 8.19
C ILE A 288 -5.96 25.51 7.92
N ALA A 289 -6.93 26.13 7.23
CA ALA A 289 -8.20 25.49 6.87
C ALA A 289 -7.99 24.25 6.00
N MET A 290 -7.12 24.36 4.98
CA MET A 290 -6.70 23.23 4.14
C MET A 290 -6.24 22.04 4.98
N SER A 291 -5.31 22.27 5.90
CA SER A 291 -4.73 21.21 6.72
C SER A 291 -5.70 20.66 7.74
N ALA A 292 -6.46 21.51 8.42
CA ALA A 292 -7.42 21.11 9.44
C ALA A 292 -8.55 20.24 8.85
N VAL A 293 -9.13 20.68 7.72
CA VAL A 293 -10.20 19.92 7.04
C VAL A 293 -9.68 18.59 6.52
N TYR A 294 -8.47 18.58 5.93
CA TYR A 294 -7.88 17.33 5.46
C TYR A 294 -7.53 16.37 6.61
N PHE A 295 -7.01 16.85 7.73
CA PHE A 295 -6.79 16.01 8.91
C PHE A 295 -8.08 15.43 9.47
N ALA A 296 -9.13 16.23 9.57
CA ALA A 296 -10.45 15.73 10.00
C ALA A 296 -10.97 14.61 9.08
N PHE A 297 -10.84 14.80 7.77
CA PHE A 297 -11.18 13.77 6.78
C PHE A 297 -10.29 12.52 6.92
N ALA A 298 -8.98 12.68 7.04
CA ALA A 298 -8.07 11.55 7.19
C ALA A 298 -8.35 10.74 8.45
N LEU A 299 -8.69 11.40 9.56
CA LEU A 299 -9.06 10.73 10.81
C LEU A 299 -10.37 9.95 10.70
N ALA A 300 -11.33 10.46 9.92
CA ALA A 300 -12.65 9.86 9.79
C ALA A 300 -12.69 8.73 8.74
N MET A 301 -11.91 8.86 7.66
CA MET A 301 -12.12 8.08 6.43
C MET A 301 -10.91 7.30 5.94
N MET A 302 -9.69 7.51 6.53
CA MET A 302 -8.49 6.88 6.02
C MET A 302 -8.00 5.76 6.92
N ASP A 303 -7.38 4.74 6.32
CA ASP A 303 -6.77 3.64 7.04
C ASP A 303 -5.65 4.13 7.98
N PRO A 304 -5.79 3.95 9.29
CA PRO A 304 -4.76 4.34 10.24
C PRO A 304 -3.44 3.59 10.08
N ALA A 305 -3.44 2.42 9.45
CA ALA A 305 -2.23 1.66 9.18
C ALA A 305 -1.32 2.36 8.18
N ASP A 306 -1.91 3.07 7.20
CA ASP A 306 -1.19 3.88 6.19
C ASP A 306 -1.18 5.38 6.54
N GLY A 307 -1.36 5.69 7.81
CA GLY A 307 -1.56 7.06 8.32
C GLY A 307 -0.50 8.06 7.88
N VAL A 308 0.75 7.65 7.71
CA VAL A 308 1.83 8.54 7.27
C VAL A 308 1.63 9.03 5.84
N ARG A 309 1.28 8.14 4.90
CA ARG A 309 1.02 8.48 3.50
C ARG A 309 -0.24 9.35 3.37
N TYR A 310 -1.30 8.96 4.07
CA TYR A 310 -2.57 9.68 4.02
C TYR A 310 -2.53 11.03 4.73
N ALA A 311 -1.56 11.30 5.60
CA ALA A 311 -1.37 12.62 6.20
C ALA A 311 -0.70 13.63 5.24
N LEU A 312 0.02 13.18 4.20
CA LEU A 312 0.86 14.01 3.34
C LEU A 312 0.20 15.31 2.85
N PRO A 313 -1.07 15.34 2.40
CA PRO A 313 -1.69 16.58 1.91
C PRO A 313 -1.92 17.64 2.98
N ALA A 314 -1.99 17.25 4.27
CA ALA A 314 -2.16 18.19 5.38
C ALA A 314 -0.82 18.73 5.92
N LEU A 315 0.28 18.01 5.73
CA LEU A 315 1.58 18.35 6.32
C LEU A 315 2.18 19.69 5.82
N PRO A 316 1.94 20.17 4.59
CA PRO A 316 2.38 21.51 4.20
C PRO A 316 1.90 22.62 5.13
N GLY A 317 0.73 22.48 5.76
CA GLY A 317 0.26 23.44 6.76
C GLY A 317 1.06 23.40 8.06
N ILE A 318 1.42 22.22 8.54
CA ILE A 318 2.32 22.10 9.72
C ILE A 318 3.70 22.68 9.39
N ALA A 319 4.24 22.38 8.20
CA ALA A 319 5.50 22.93 7.73
C ALA A 319 5.46 24.46 7.57
N PHE A 320 4.34 25.00 7.10
CA PHE A 320 4.11 26.44 7.04
C PHE A 320 4.10 27.08 8.42
N LEU A 321 3.39 26.49 9.37
CA LEU A 321 3.42 26.96 10.75
C LEU A 321 4.81 26.86 11.36
N ALA A 322 5.56 25.79 11.08
CA ALA A 322 6.96 25.69 11.51
C ALA A 322 7.83 26.79 10.87
N ALA A 323 7.62 27.14 9.60
CA ALA A 323 8.28 28.26 8.94
C ALA A 323 7.99 29.62 9.64
N LEU A 324 6.73 29.85 10.03
CA LEU A 324 6.36 31.01 10.85
C LEU A 324 7.04 30.99 12.22
N GLY A 325 7.15 29.84 12.87
CA GLY A 325 7.87 29.66 14.15
C GLY A 325 9.34 29.98 14.01
N ILE A 326 9.98 29.54 12.93
CA ILE A 326 11.37 29.89 12.61
C ILE A 326 11.51 31.41 12.40
N ALA A 327 10.60 32.03 11.62
CA ALA A 327 10.62 33.48 11.42
C ALA A 327 10.41 34.25 12.72
N PHE A 328 9.57 33.74 13.63
CA PHE A 328 9.39 34.29 14.98
C PHE A 328 10.65 34.22 15.82
N LEU A 329 11.29 33.06 15.91
CA LEU A 329 12.53 32.87 16.68
C LEU A 329 13.66 33.78 16.17
N ARG A 330 13.80 33.87 14.84
CA ARG A 330 14.82 34.73 14.22
C ARG A 330 14.66 36.23 14.52
N ARG A 331 13.44 36.68 14.73
CA ARG A 331 13.21 38.07 15.20
C ARG A 331 13.77 38.33 16.60
N ILE A 332 13.86 37.26 17.42
CA ILE A 332 14.38 37.32 18.79
C ILE A 332 15.89 37.10 18.81
N THR A 333 16.39 36.02 18.15
CA THR A 333 17.79 35.60 18.30
C THR A 333 18.75 36.29 17.31
N LYS A 334 18.27 36.75 16.16
CA LYS A 334 19.07 37.34 15.05
C LYS A 334 20.21 36.45 14.54
N ASP A 335 20.29 35.18 14.95
CA ASP A 335 21.40 34.29 14.67
C ASP A 335 21.15 33.48 13.37
N VAL A 336 22.18 33.37 12.54
CA VAL A 336 22.19 32.68 11.24
C VAL A 336 22.66 31.23 11.38
N PHE A 337 23.44 30.95 12.41
CA PHE A 337 23.96 29.60 12.66
C PHE A 337 22.82 28.60 12.90
N VAL A 338 21.72 29.05 13.52
CA VAL A 338 20.51 28.26 13.73
C VAL A 338 19.93 27.69 12.43
N ASP A 339 19.95 28.48 11.34
CA ASP A 339 19.43 28.05 10.03
C ASP A 339 20.19 26.83 9.49
N TRP A 340 21.53 26.88 9.55
CA TRP A 340 22.39 25.78 9.09
C TRP A 340 22.33 24.55 10.01
N ALA A 341 22.20 24.78 11.32
CA ALA A 341 22.02 23.70 12.28
C ALA A 341 20.71 22.95 12.03
N VAL A 342 19.60 23.66 11.77
CA VAL A 342 18.31 23.03 11.40
C VAL A 342 18.44 22.22 10.12
N LEU A 343 19.06 22.76 9.07
CA LEU A 343 19.28 22.03 7.82
C LEU A 343 20.08 20.76 8.03
N ALA A 344 21.23 20.86 8.69
CA ALA A 344 22.14 19.73 8.87
C ALA A 344 21.57 18.66 9.80
N LEU A 345 21.14 19.06 10.99
CA LEU A 345 20.68 18.13 12.02
C LEU A 345 19.38 17.43 11.63
N TYR A 346 18.43 18.16 11.04
CA TYR A 346 17.17 17.54 10.62
C TYR A 346 17.36 16.59 9.46
N ALA A 347 18.10 16.99 8.41
CA ALA A 347 18.38 16.12 7.27
C ALA A 347 19.15 14.86 7.67
N PHE A 348 20.18 15.03 8.51
CA PHE A 348 20.96 13.91 9.03
C PHE A 348 20.08 12.96 9.86
N GLY A 349 19.29 13.51 10.80
CA GLY A 349 18.41 12.71 11.64
C GLY A 349 17.32 11.96 10.85
N ALA A 350 16.68 12.65 9.89
CA ALA A 350 15.68 12.04 9.02
C ALA A 350 16.28 10.94 8.15
N TYR A 351 17.46 11.17 7.56
CA TYR A 351 18.16 10.17 6.76
C TYR A 351 18.70 9.02 7.62
N ALA A 352 19.23 9.28 8.81
CA ALA A 352 19.68 8.24 9.73
C ALA A 352 18.52 7.29 10.10
N TYR A 353 17.31 7.85 10.29
CA TYR A 353 16.12 7.07 10.61
C TYR A 353 15.59 6.27 9.40
N THR A 354 15.51 6.89 8.21
CA THR A 354 14.94 6.24 7.02
C THR A 354 15.97 5.55 6.14
N GLY A 355 17.24 5.93 6.25
CA GLY A 355 18.32 5.50 5.38
C GLY A 355 18.52 3.98 5.25
N PRO A 356 18.38 3.16 6.31
CA PRO A 356 18.45 1.71 6.17
C PRO A 356 17.40 1.16 5.19
N LEU A 357 16.15 1.62 5.28
CA LEU A 357 15.09 1.21 4.36
C LEU A 357 15.32 1.77 2.95
N LEU A 358 15.72 3.03 2.82
CA LEU A 358 16.02 3.65 1.53
C LEU A 358 17.17 2.93 0.82
N ARG A 359 18.25 2.61 1.52
CA ARG A 359 19.36 1.83 0.96
C ARG A 359 18.94 0.43 0.52
N GLN A 360 18.09 -0.24 1.30
CA GLN A 360 17.56 -1.55 0.93
C GLN A 360 16.71 -1.45 -0.35
N ARG A 361 15.82 -0.45 -0.43
CA ARG A 361 14.95 -0.22 -1.59
C ARG A 361 15.72 0.15 -2.87
N THR A 362 16.85 0.85 -2.73
CA THR A 362 17.68 1.25 -3.88
C THR A 362 18.63 0.16 -4.36
N ARG A 363 19.06 -0.75 -3.48
CA ARG A 363 20.11 -1.74 -3.75
C ARG A 363 19.60 -3.16 -3.99
N SER A 364 18.44 -3.52 -3.43
CA SER A 364 17.84 -4.85 -3.57
C SER A 364 16.47 -4.79 -4.22
N ASP A 365 16.13 -5.87 -4.89
CA ASP A 365 14.80 -6.03 -5.45
C ASP A 365 13.76 -6.13 -4.33
N ALA A 366 12.58 -5.55 -4.55
CA ALA A 366 11.46 -5.70 -3.64
C ALA A 366 11.01 -7.16 -3.55
N PRO A 367 10.60 -7.66 -2.37
CA PRO A 367 10.23 -9.06 -2.20
C PRO A 367 9.19 -9.56 -3.21
N PRO A 368 8.10 -8.85 -3.54
CA PRO A 368 7.17 -9.27 -4.58
C PRO A 368 7.82 -9.41 -5.96
N PHE A 369 8.67 -8.44 -6.32
CA PHE A 369 9.38 -8.48 -7.60
C PHE A 369 10.37 -9.64 -7.65
N ALA A 370 11.19 -9.83 -6.60
CA ALA A 370 12.16 -10.92 -6.52
C ALA A 370 11.49 -12.30 -6.57
N ALA A 371 10.36 -12.47 -5.86
CA ALA A 371 9.56 -13.69 -5.89
C ALA A 371 9.04 -13.99 -7.31
N ILE A 372 8.54 -12.98 -8.00
CA ILE A 372 8.05 -13.13 -9.37
C ILE A 372 9.18 -13.45 -10.36
N GLN A 373 10.36 -12.82 -10.23
CA GLN A 373 11.51 -13.14 -11.07
C GLN A 373 11.99 -14.59 -10.85
N TYR A 374 12.04 -15.03 -9.60
CA TYR A 374 12.34 -16.42 -9.29
C TYR A 374 11.31 -17.36 -9.91
N LEU A 375 10.02 -17.07 -9.74
CA LEU A 375 8.94 -17.87 -10.32
C LEU A 375 9.06 -17.98 -11.84
N ARG A 376 9.37 -16.90 -12.55
CA ARG A 376 9.63 -16.89 -13.99
C ARG A 376 10.81 -17.78 -14.40
N SER A 377 11.79 -17.97 -13.51
CA SER A 377 12.98 -18.80 -13.80
C SER A 377 12.76 -20.27 -13.53
N VAL A 378 11.81 -20.64 -12.64
CA VAL A 378 11.62 -22.05 -12.24
C VAL A 378 10.29 -22.65 -12.75
N ALA A 379 9.25 -21.85 -12.97
CA ALA A 379 7.96 -22.36 -13.38
C ALA A 379 7.94 -22.66 -14.88
N PRO A 380 7.51 -23.87 -15.29
CA PRO A 380 7.32 -24.17 -16.69
C PRO A 380 6.17 -23.34 -17.29
N ARG A 381 6.15 -23.15 -18.60
CA ARG A 381 5.20 -22.26 -19.27
C ARG A 381 3.73 -22.65 -19.08
N ASN A 382 3.46 -23.95 -18.90
CA ASN A 382 2.11 -24.48 -18.63
C ASN A 382 1.72 -24.40 -17.16
N ALA A 383 2.56 -23.84 -16.28
CA ALA A 383 2.24 -23.67 -14.89
C ALA A 383 1.09 -22.66 -14.66
N VAL A 384 0.28 -22.94 -13.65
CA VAL A 384 -0.74 -22.01 -13.16
C VAL A 384 -0.24 -21.38 -11.85
N ILE A 385 -0.28 -20.07 -11.81
CA ILE A 385 0.17 -19.28 -10.67
C ILE A 385 -1.05 -18.86 -9.85
N LEU A 386 -1.07 -19.32 -8.60
CA LEU A 386 -2.10 -19.01 -7.63
C LEU A 386 -1.62 -17.84 -6.77
N TYR A 387 -2.24 -16.67 -6.88
CA TYR A 387 -1.80 -15.49 -6.16
C TYR A 387 -2.72 -15.14 -5.00
N ASP A 388 -2.13 -14.63 -3.92
CA ASP A 388 -2.85 -13.91 -2.88
C ASP A 388 -3.31 -12.54 -3.38
N LEU A 389 -4.46 -12.08 -2.89
CA LEU A 389 -5.09 -10.85 -3.39
C LEU A 389 -4.17 -9.61 -3.37
N PRO A 390 -3.31 -9.38 -2.34
CA PRO A 390 -2.37 -8.29 -2.35
C PRO A 390 -1.34 -8.32 -3.48
N LEU A 391 -1.02 -9.51 -4.03
CA LEU A 391 -0.09 -9.67 -5.15
C LEU A 391 -0.76 -9.74 -6.52
N LYS A 392 -2.09 -9.56 -6.59
CA LYS A 392 -2.83 -9.55 -7.86
C LYS A 392 -2.22 -8.59 -8.90
N PRO A 393 -2.00 -7.28 -8.62
CA PRO A 393 -1.46 -6.38 -9.63
C PRO A 393 -0.02 -6.70 -10.03
N HIS A 394 0.82 -7.11 -9.07
CA HIS A 394 2.18 -7.55 -9.38
C HIS A 394 2.17 -8.74 -10.34
N SER A 395 1.31 -9.73 -10.08
CA SER A 395 1.16 -10.88 -10.97
C SER A 395 0.61 -10.49 -12.35
N GLN A 396 -0.35 -9.57 -12.40
CA GLN A 396 -0.93 -9.07 -13.65
C GLN A 396 0.10 -8.34 -14.51
N TYR A 397 0.93 -7.51 -13.90
CA TYR A 397 1.91 -6.72 -14.62
C TYR A 397 3.14 -7.54 -15.01
N LEU A 398 3.67 -8.37 -14.10
CA LEU A 398 4.98 -9.00 -14.25
C LEU A 398 4.93 -10.46 -14.74
N LEU A 399 3.79 -11.18 -14.61
CA LEU A 399 3.65 -12.58 -15.05
C LEU A 399 2.81 -12.71 -16.33
N ARG A 400 2.99 -11.79 -17.27
CA ARG A 400 2.35 -11.90 -18.60
C ARG A 400 2.81 -13.19 -19.28
N GLY A 401 1.86 -13.97 -19.78
CA GLY A 401 2.14 -15.26 -20.42
C GLY A 401 1.95 -16.49 -19.51
N PHE A 402 1.69 -16.29 -18.21
CA PHE A 402 1.25 -17.39 -17.33
C PHE A 402 -0.26 -17.33 -17.08
N THR A 403 -0.88 -18.48 -16.91
CA THR A 403 -2.23 -18.56 -16.34
C THR A 403 -2.16 -18.18 -14.85
N ARG A 404 -2.98 -17.22 -14.44
CA ARG A 404 -2.95 -16.63 -13.07
C ARG A 404 -4.36 -16.59 -12.51
N MET A 405 -4.52 -17.03 -11.27
CA MET A 405 -5.81 -17.06 -10.58
C MET A 405 -5.64 -16.76 -9.09
N LYS A 406 -6.72 -16.36 -8.43
CA LYS A 406 -6.76 -16.40 -6.97
C LYS A 406 -6.58 -17.84 -6.49
N VAL A 407 -5.99 -18.01 -5.31
CA VAL A 407 -5.71 -19.35 -4.76
C VAL A 407 -6.94 -20.24 -4.79
N ASP A 408 -8.08 -19.78 -4.26
CA ASP A 408 -9.29 -20.59 -4.18
C ASP A 408 -9.87 -20.94 -5.56
N GLU A 409 -9.96 -19.95 -6.44
CA GLU A 409 -10.44 -20.14 -7.81
C GLU A 409 -9.55 -21.12 -8.60
N GLY A 410 -8.24 -20.97 -8.45
CA GLY A 410 -7.28 -21.84 -9.12
C GLY A 410 -7.29 -23.27 -8.59
N LEU A 411 -7.43 -23.45 -7.27
CA LEU A 411 -7.59 -24.78 -6.69
C LEU A 411 -8.90 -25.45 -7.12
N MET A 412 -10.01 -24.71 -7.19
CA MET A 412 -11.27 -25.24 -7.73
C MET A 412 -11.13 -25.74 -9.17
N ARG A 413 -10.40 -25.00 -10.01
CA ARG A 413 -10.28 -25.31 -11.44
C ARG A 413 -9.18 -26.32 -11.74
N PHE A 414 -8.06 -26.26 -11.05
CA PHE A 414 -6.85 -27.03 -11.35
C PHE A 414 -6.40 -27.97 -10.23
N GLY A 415 -7.02 -27.94 -9.07
CA GLY A 415 -6.64 -28.76 -7.92
C GLY A 415 -6.68 -30.27 -8.20
N HIS A 416 -7.52 -30.71 -9.12
CA HIS A 416 -7.60 -32.11 -9.57
C HIS A 416 -6.66 -32.47 -10.73
N ARG A 417 -6.02 -31.47 -11.34
CA ARG A 417 -5.14 -31.69 -12.51
C ARG A 417 -3.77 -32.11 -12.03
N THR A 418 -3.35 -33.31 -12.40
CA THR A 418 -2.03 -33.85 -12.06
C THR A 418 -0.94 -33.46 -13.07
N ASP A 419 -1.36 -33.11 -14.29
CA ASP A 419 -0.52 -32.72 -15.43
C ASP A 419 -0.13 -31.24 -15.43
N VAL A 420 -0.71 -30.42 -14.54
CA VAL A 420 -0.48 -28.98 -14.48
C VAL A 420 0.30 -28.61 -13.21
N PRO A 421 1.52 -28.06 -13.31
CA PRO A 421 2.26 -27.54 -12.16
C PRO A 421 1.54 -26.34 -11.57
N LEU A 422 1.34 -26.34 -10.25
CA LEU A 422 0.77 -25.23 -9.50
C LEU A 422 1.82 -24.60 -8.59
N TYR A 423 1.86 -23.27 -8.56
CA TYR A 423 2.69 -22.49 -7.65
C TYR A 423 1.84 -21.46 -6.93
N GLU A 424 2.01 -21.33 -5.63
CA GLU A 424 1.44 -20.23 -4.87
C GLU A 424 2.43 -19.09 -4.78
N LEU A 425 1.95 -17.86 -5.02
CA LEU A 425 2.64 -16.61 -4.84
C LEU A 425 1.96 -15.84 -3.71
N THR A 426 2.63 -15.72 -2.56
CA THR A 426 2.04 -15.14 -1.34
C THR A 426 2.79 -13.89 -0.90
N ASP A 427 2.13 -12.95 -0.23
CA ASP A 427 2.69 -11.73 0.35
C ASP A 427 3.27 -11.93 1.76
N SER A 428 3.42 -13.18 2.19
CA SER A 428 3.91 -13.57 3.50
C SER A 428 5.26 -14.27 3.40
N ALA A 429 5.99 -14.34 4.54
CA ALA A 429 7.20 -15.13 4.68
C ALA A 429 6.88 -16.59 5.03
N THR A 430 5.89 -17.19 4.35
CA THR A 430 5.49 -18.57 4.60
C THR A 430 6.64 -19.51 4.29
N GLN A 431 7.10 -20.25 5.28
CA GLN A 431 8.07 -21.32 5.10
C GLN A 431 7.32 -22.61 4.71
N ALA A 432 7.67 -23.15 3.57
CA ALA A 432 7.25 -24.48 3.12
C ALA A 432 8.50 -25.26 2.72
N PRO A 433 8.51 -26.61 2.81
CA PRO A 433 9.70 -27.42 2.56
C PRO A 433 10.40 -27.09 1.24
N ASP A 434 9.63 -26.90 0.17
CA ASP A 434 10.15 -26.58 -1.17
C ASP A 434 9.91 -25.11 -1.56
N GLY A 435 9.53 -24.26 -0.58
CA GLY A 435 9.22 -22.86 -0.81
C GLY A 435 10.44 -21.96 -0.78
N LYS A 436 10.43 -20.92 -1.62
CA LYS A 436 11.44 -19.86 -1.60
C LYS A 436 10.85 -18.59 -1.01
N VAL A 437 11.49 -18.09 0.05
CA VAL A 437 11.08 -16.87 0.75
C VAL A 437 12.01 -15.73 0.38
N PHE A 438 11.44 -14.60 0.00
CA PHE A 438 12.11 -13.33 -0.26
C PHE A 438 11.66 -12.35 0.81
N ARG A 439 12.57 -11.69 1.47
CA ARG A 439 12.24 -10.68 2.49
C ARG A 439 13.27 -9.56 2.54
N TRP A 440 12.79 -8.39 2.88
CA TRP A 440 13.64 -7.30 3.31
C TRP A 440 13.93 -7.42 4.79
N ASN A 441 15.15 -7.11 5.17
CA ASN A 441 15.50 -6.92 6.57
C ASN A 441 15.07 -5.51 6.98
N THR A 442 13.76 -5.36 7.28
CA THR A 442 13.13 -4.06 7.48
C THR A 442 13.31 -3.58 8.91
N PRO A 443 13.95 -2.42 9.14
CA PRO A 443 14.03 -1.81 10.45
C PRO A 443 12.66 -1.28 10.92
N ASP A 444 12.57 -0.89 12.19
CA ASP A 444 11.34 -0.32 12.80
C ASP A 444 10.73 0.86 12.05
N ALA A 445 11.55 1.65 11.34
CA ALA A 445 11.10 2.74 10.50
C ALA A 445 10.08 2.30 9.45
N TYR A 446 10.26 1.10 8.86
CA TYR A 446 9.33 0.54 7.88
C TYR A 446 7.92 0.36 8.46
N THR A 447 7.80 -0.30 9.61
CA THR A 447 6.50 -0.60 10.21
C THR A 447 5.75 0.62 10.73
N LYS A 448 6.46 1.74 10.97
CA LYS A 448 5.87 3.01 11.40
C LYS A 448 5.49 3.93 10.25
N LEU A 449 6.16 3.80 9.11
CA LEU A 449 6.00 4.67 7.94
C LEU A 449 5.13 4.07 6.84
N THR A 450 4.90 2.75 6.86
CA THR A 450 4.11 2.02 5.85
C THR A 450 3.12 1.06 6.51
N ARG A 451 2.28 0.44 5.71
CA ARG A 451 1.37 -0.64 6.16
C ARG A 451 2.10 -1.89 6.65
N GLY A 452 3.41 -1.99 6.45
CA GLY A 452 4.15 -3.23 6.69
C GLY A 452 3.90 -4.33 5.67
N HIS A 453 3.12 -4.05 4.61
CA HIS A 453 2.93 -4.95 3.48
C HIS A 453 4.19 -5.04 2.62
N TYR A 454 4.30 -6.13 1.87
CA TYR A 454 5.36 -6.35 0.87
C TYR A 454 6.79 -6.37 1.43
N GLY A 455 6.95 -6.47 2.75
CA GLY A 455 8.25 -6.71 3.38
C GLY A 455 8.74 -8.15 3.18
N ALA A 456 7.86 -9.06 2.76
CA ALA A 456 8.16 -10.44 2.40
C ALA A 456 7.24 -10.90 1.27
N ALA A 457 7.70 -11.90 0.50
CA ALA A 457 6.89 -12.66 -0.44
C ALA A 457 7.47 -14.08 -0.53
N SER A 458 6.62 -15.06 -0.82
CA SER A 458 7.05 -16.45 -0.97
C SER A 458 6.51 -17.05 -2.25
N VAL A 459 7.31 -17.95 -2.83
CA VAL A 459 6.88 -18.84 -3.91
C VAL A 459 6.88 -20.25 -3.36
N VAL A 460 5.74 -20.90 -3.39
CA VAL A 460 5.54 -22.25 -2.86
C VAL A 460 5.06 -23.16 -3.99
N PRO A 461 5.84 -24.15 -4.43
CA PRO A 461 5.33 -25.21 -5.28
C PRO A 461 4.21 -25.95 -4.54
N LEU A 462 3.14 -26.27 -5.24
CA LEU A 462 2.03 -27.03 -4.68
C LEU A 462 2.06 -28.46 -5.22
N PRO A 463 2.68 -29.42 -4.52
CA PRO A 463 2.77 -30.80 -4.94
C PRO A 463 1.38 -31.41 -5.13
N VAL A 464 1.21 -32.30 -6.10
CA VAL A 464 -0.07 -32.93 -6.39
C VAL A 464 -0.63 -33.65 -5.17
N THR A 465 0.25 -34.24 -4.34
CA THR A 465 -0.12 -34.94 -3.10
C THR A 465 -0.73 -34.04 -2.01
N GLN A 466 -0.51 -32.72 -2.09
CA GLN A 466 -1.04 -31.74 -1.14
C GLN A 466 -2.26 -30.98 -1.67
N ARG A 467 -2.73 -31.30 -2.86
CA ARG A 467 -3.86 -30.62 -3.50
C ARG A 467 -5.17 -31.21 -3.05
N PHE A 468 -6.16 -30.33 -2.91
CA PHE A 468 -7.54 -30.71 -2.65
C PHE A 468 -8.48 -29.61 -3.12
N LEU A 469 -9.72 -29.97 -3.36
CA LEU A 469 -10.80 -29.03 -3.61
C LEU A 469 -11.64 -28.89 -2.35
N ALA A 470 -11.70 -27.70 -1.77
CA ALA A 470 -12.64 -27.39 -0.70
C ALA A 470 -14.02 -27.19 -1.31
N LEU A 471 -14.97 -28.05 -0.92
CA LEU A 471 -16.33 -28.03 -1.48
C LEU A 471 -17.29 -27.23 -0.60
N GLU A 472 -17.23 -27.43 0.73
CA GLU A 472 -18.13 -26.80 1.68
C GLU A 472 -17.43 -26.58 3.02
N GLY A 473 -17.77 -25.49 3.70
CA GLY A 473 -17.40 -25.22 5.09
C GLY A 473 -15.90 -25.14 5.40
N ILE A 474 -15.06 -24.95 4.39
CA ILE A 474 -13.63 -24.74 4.51
C ILE A 474 -13.32 -23.28 4.10
N SER A 475 -12.71 -22.51 5.00
CA SER A 475 -12.35 -21.14 4.71
C SER A 475 -11.26 -21.02 3.63
N PRO A 476 -11.13 -19.86 2.96
CA PRO A 476 -9.92 -19.50 2.25
C PRO A 476 -8.67 -19.67 3.13
N PRO A 477 -7.48 -19.90 2.54
CA PRO A 477 -6.26 -20.06 3.32
C PRO A 477 -5.92 -18.76 4.05
N GLU A 478 -5.68 -18.87 5.35
CA GLU A 478 -5.11 -17.82 6.17
C GLU A 478 -3.64 -18.11 6.43
N ARG A 479 -2.82 -17.09 6.56
CA ARG A 479 -1.38 -17.24 6.64
C ARG A 479 -0.74 -16.34 7.70
N THR A 480 0.33 -16.86 8.31
CA THR A 480 1.27 -16.09 9.13
C THR A 480 2.70 -16.33 8.64
N ARG A 481 3.67 -15.72 9.33
CA ARG A 481 5.09 -15.97 9.06
C ARG A 481 5.52 -17.43 9.26
N THR A 482 4.77 -18.20 10.05
CA THR A 482 5.13 -19.56 10.46
C THR A 482 4.35 -20.66 9.77
N GLY A 483 3.31 -20.33 9.00
CA GLY A 483 2.50 -21.34 8.31
C GLY A 483 1.22 -20.81 7.71
N SER A 484 0.51 -21.69 7.03
CA SER A 484 -0.82 -21.45 6.49
C SER A 484 -1.82 -22.46 7.04
N TRP A 485 -3.08 -22.06 7.14
CA TRP A 485 -4.17 -22.92 7.58
C TRP A 485 -5.47 -22.52 6.91
N ARG A 486 -6.46 -23.42 7.01
CA ARG A 486 -7.85 -23.13 6.65
C ARG A 486 -8.75 -23.47 7.83
N TRP A 487 -9.64 -22.57 8.18
CA TRP A 487 -10.64 -22.86 9.18
C TRP A 487 -11.70 -23.82 8.64
N ILE A 488 -12.11 -24.75 9.48
CA ILE A 488 -13.27 -25.60 9.24
C ILE A 488 -14.43 -24.99 10.03
N GLY A 489 -15.60 -24.89 9.39
CA GLY A 489 -16.84 -24.45 10.02
C GLY A 489 -17.52 -25.56 10.85
N ALA A 490 -18.84 -25.55 10.90
CA ALA A 490 -19.62 -26.63 11.55
C ALA A 490 -19.47 -27.99 10.82
N ARG A 491 -19.13 -27.93 9.54
CA ARG A 491 -18.87 -29.10 8.68
C ARG A 491 -17.92 -28.67 7.57
N GLY A 492 -16.92 -29.49 7.28
CA GLY A 492 -16.01 -29.28 6.16
C GLY A 492 -16.06 -30.44 5.18
N THR A 493 -16.05 -30.17 3.88
CA THR A 493 -16.02 -31.19 2.83
C THR A 493 -14.88 -30.90 1.86
N ILE A 494 -14.04 -31.89 1.60
CA ILE A 494 -12.85 -31.82 0.74
C ILE A 494 -12.93 -32.94 -0.30
N SER A 495 -12.66 -32.63 -1.56
CA SER A 495 -12.46 -33.63 -2.60
C SER A 495 -10.99 -33.76 -2.95
N LEU A 496 -10.47 -34.96 -2.94
CA LEU A 496 -9.08 -35.29 -3.28
C LEU A 496 -8.96 -35.69 -4.76
N PRO A 497 -7.87 -35.32 -5.44
CA PRO A 497 -7.54 -35.87 -6.75
C PRO A 497 -7.22 -37.36 -6.64
N ASP A 498 -7.56 -38.13 -7.69
CA ASP A 498 -7.17 -39.54 -7.77
C ASP A 498 -5.69 -39.65 -8.12
N LEU A 499 -4.88 -40.03 -7.14
CA LEU A 499 -3.45 -40.26 -7.28
C LEU A 499 -3.08 -41.75 -7.11
N GLY A 500 -4.05 -42.64 -6.97
CA GLY A 500 -3.82 -44.01 -6.56
C GLY A 500 -3.20 -44.12 -5.14
N ALA A 501 -3.34 -43.05 -4.34
CA ALA A 501 -2.83 -43.01 -2.97
C ALA A 501 -3.63 -43.99 -2.09
N ARG A 502 -2.93 -44.66 -1.14
CA ARG A 502 -3.58 -45.61 -0.21
C ARG A 502 -4.02 -44.98 1.09
N SER A 503 -3.50 -43.81 1.44
CA SER A 503 -3.91 -43.06 2.62
C SER A 503 -3.76 -41.56 2.40
N VAL A 504 -4.47 -40.79 3.26
CA VAL A 504 -4.30 -39.35 3.38
C VAL A 504 -3.97 -39.01 4.83
N ARG A 505 -3.01 -38.13 4.99
CA ARG A 505 -2.63 -37.56 6.29
C ARG A 505 -3.15 -36.14 6.38
N LEU A 506 -3.95 -35.88 7.42
CA LEU A 506 -4.49 -34.56 7.75
C LEU A 506 -3.86 -34.06 9.03
N THR A 507 -3.45 -32.82 9.06
CA THR A 507 -2.91 -32.17 10.26
C THR A 507 -3.87 -31.09 10.71
N PHE A 508 -4.33 -31.21 11.96
CA PHE A 508 -5.23 -30.26 12.61
C PHE A 508 -4.54 -29.51 13.74
N GLU A 509 -4.99 -28.30 14.00
CA GLU A 509 -4.51 -27.47 15.10
C GLU A 509 -5.62 -26.53 15.57
N VAL A 510 -5.58 -26.14 16.85
CA VAL A 510 -6.33 -24.99 17.36
C VAL A 510 -5.34 -24.04 18.03
N PRO A 511 -5.47 -22.71 17.81
CA PRO A 511 -4.51 -21.73 18.31
C PRO A 511 -4.58 -21.59 19.84
N LEU A 512 -3.53 -20.97 20.43
CA LEU A 512 -3.46 -20.77 21.88
C LEU A 512 -4.57 -19.88 22.44
N ASP A 513 -5.13 -19.00 21.65
CA ASP A 513 -6.26 -18.12 21.99
C ASP A 513 -7.64 -18.75 21.68
N TYR A 514 -7.68 -20.05 21.37
CA TYR A 514 -8.91 -20.79 21.15
C TYR A 514 -9.74 -20.85 22.44
N PRO A 515 -11.07 -20.69 22.36
CA PRO A 515 -11.91 -20.61 23.56
C PRO A 515 -12.01 -21.91 24.35
N LEU A 516 -11.73 -23.05 23.71
CA LEU A 516 -11.84 -24.39 24.33
C LEU A 516 -10.44 -25.02 24.49
N ALA A 517 -10.29 -25.90 25.50
CA ALA A 517 -9.02 -26.62 25.70
C ALA A 517 -8.78 -27.71 24.63
N THR A 518 -9.85 -28.36 24.22
CA THR A 518 -9.86 -29.42 23.20
C THR A 518 -11.09 -29.28 22.30
N ASN A 519 -11.02 -29.83 21.08
CA ASN A 519 -12.17 -30.05 20.22
C ASN A 519 -12.03 -31.41 19.54
N ARG A 520 -13.11 -32.14 19.42
CA ARG A 520 -13.15 -33.42 18.69
C ARG A 520 -13.72 -33.18 17.30
N ALA A 521 -13.15 -33.86 16.32
CA ALA A 521 -13.66 -33.83 14.96
C ALA A 521 -13.72 -35.25 14.40
N THR A 522 -14.85 -35.62 13.87
CA THR A 522 -14.99 -36.86 13.11
C THR A 522 -14.56 -36.60 11.67
N VAL A 523 -13.55 -37.32 11.22
CA VAL A 523 -13.07 -37.30 9.85
C VAL A 523 -13.46 -38.62 9.18
N SER A 524 -14.23 -38.54 8.11
CA SER A 524 -14.74 -39.71 7.40
C SER A 524 -14.47 -39.65 5.92
N VAL A 525 -14.25 -40.78 5.31
CA VAL A 525 -14.17 -40.99 3.86
C VAL A 525 -15.54 -41.45 3.37
N ASP A 526 -16.06 -40.86 2.27
CA ASP A 526 -17.32 -41.33 1.68
C ASP A 526 -17.20 -42.81 1.28
N GLY A 527 -18.07 -43.66 1.84
CA GLY A 527 -18.05 -45.10 1.61
C GLY A 527 -16.90 -45.86 2.34
N GLY A 528 -16.19 -45.22 3.26
CA GLY A 528 -15.03 -45.77 3.95
C GLY A 528 -15.03 -45.59 5.47
N GLN A 529 -13.85 -45.61 6.05
CA GLN A 529 -13.65 -45.53 7.49
C GLN A 529 -13.83 -44.09 8.00
N SER A 530 -14.11 -43.98 9.30
CA SER A 530 -14.12 -42.75 10.06
C SER A 530 -13.16 -42.82 11.23
N VAL A 531 -12.53 -41.71 11.56
CA VAL A 531 -11.62 -41.55 12.70
C VAL A 531 -11.99 -40.29 13.45
N VAL A 532 -11.96 -40.37 14.80
CA VAL A 532 -12.16 -39.19 15.65
C VAL A 532 -10.80 -38.59 16.00
N ALA A 533 -10.60 -37.35 15.62
CA ALA A 533 -9.42 -36.54 15.96
C ALA A 533 -9.72 -35.74 17.23
N GLU A 534 -8.93 -35.90 18.27
CA GLU A 534 -8.94 -35.00 19.43
C GLU A 534 -7.86 -33.95 19.28
N VAL A 535 -8.27 -32.70 18.97
CA VAL A 535 -7.38 -31.58 18.70
C VAL A 535 -7.23 -30.75 19.97
N THR A 536 -6.04 -30.81 20.57
CA THR A 536 -5.71 -30.08 21.79
C THR A 536 -5.10 -28.72 21.47
N LYS A 537 -5.43 -27.72 22.27
CA LYS A 537 -4.97 -26.35 22.18
C LYS A 537 -3.44 -26.25 22.09
N GLY A 538 -2.93 -25.58 21.03
CA GLY A 538 -1.51 -25.36 20.80
C GLY A 538 -0.71 -26.61 20.40
N LYS A 539 -1.39 -27.74 20.11
CA LYS A 539 -0.75 -28.97 19.64
C LYS A 539 -1.24 -29.36 18.25
N LYS A 540 -0.35 -29.90 17.44
CA LYS A 540 -0.69 -30.48 16.14
C LYS A 540 -1.19 -31.91 16.33
N THR A 541 -2.38 -32.18 15.80
CA THR A 541 -2.97 -33.54 15.78
C THR A 541 -2.91 -34.05 14.34
N VAL A 542 -2.31 -35.20 14.14
CA VAL A 542 -2.22 -35.86 12.84
C VAL A 542 -3.18 -37.04 12.79
N VAL A 543 -3.98 -37.07 11.73
CA VAL A 543 -4.90 -38.16 11.45
C VAL A 543 -4.55 -38.78 10.12
N GLU A 544 -4.46 -40.10 10.05
CA GLU A 544 -4.26 -40.86 8.83
C GLU A 544 -5.47 -41.73 8.56
N LEU A 545 -6.01 -41.64 7.32
CA LEU A 545 -7.13 -42.44 6.87
C LEU A 545 -6.75 -43.21 5.60
N PRO A 546 -7.15 -44.47 5.49
CA PRO A 546 -7.02 -45.21 4.25
C PRO A 546 -7.97 -44.65 3.21
N LEU A 547 -7.51 -44.62 1.97
CA LEU A 547 -8.28 -44.13 0.83
C LEU A 547 -8.71 -45.30 -0.06
N PRO A 548 -9.99 -45.38 -0.47
CA PRO A 548 -10.43 -46.25 -1.55
C PRO A 548 -9.85 -45.80 -2.90
N PRO A 549 -9.80 -46.67 -3.91
CA PRO A 549 -9.42 -46.28 -5.25
C PRO A 549 -10.37 -45.22 -5.82
N GLY A 550 -9.83 -44.33 -6.65
CA GLY A 550 -10.58 -43.29 -7.35
C GLY A 550 -10.64 -41.95 -6.63
N ARG A 551 -11.53 -41.07 -7.08
CA ARG A 551 -11.77 -39.77 -6.47
C ARG A 551 -12.47 -39.93 -5.14
N VAL A 552 -11.92 -39.32 -4.10
CA VAL A 552 -12.39 -39.46 -2.73
C VAL A 552 -12.89 -38.12 -2.20
N THR A 553 -14.01 -38.16 -1.48
CA THR A 553 -14.51 -37.04 -0.70
C THR A 553 -14.31 -37.33 0.79
N LEU A 554 -13.70 -36.36 1.47
CA LEU A 554 -13.55 -36.38 2.93
C LEU A 554 -14.58 -35.46 3.56
N ARG A 555 -15.20 -35.89 4.66
CA ARG A 555 -16.05 -35.06 5.52
C ARG A 555 -15.39 -34.91 6.88
N ILE A 556 -15.38 -33.68 7.36
CA ILE A 556 -14.81 -33.30 8.64
C ILE A 556 -15.92 -32.61 9.44
N VAL A 557 -16.32 -33.23 10.53
CA VAL A 557 -17.42 -32.73 11.36
C VAL A 557 -16.89 -32.49 12.78
N PRO A 558 -16.54 -31.26 13.15
CA PRO A 558 -16.17 -30.90 14.51
C PRO A 558 -17.37 -30.96 15.45
N GLU A 559 -17.15 -31.35 16.70
CA GLU A 559 -18.22 -31.40 17.72
C GLU A 559 -18.63 -30.00 18.19
N GLN A 560 -17.67 -29.05 18.18
CA GLN A 560 -17.89 -27.71 18.72
C GLN A 560 -17.44 -26.63 17.74
N THR A 561 -18.20 -25.55 17.72
CA THR A 561 -17.91 -24.36 16.94
C THR A 561 -17.95 -23.12 17.81
N PHE A 562 -17.35 -22.05 17.34
CA PHE A 562 -17.40 -20.74 17.97
C PHE A 562 -17.46 -19.62 16.91
N VAL A 563 -17.94 -18.45 17.33
CA VAL A 563 -17.89 -17.23 16.53
C VAL A 563 -16.90 -16.28 17.21
N PRO A 564 -15.79 -15.92 16.59
CA PRO A 564 -14.75 -15.08 17.22
C PRO A 564 -15.27 -13.77 17.81
N ALA A 565 -16.26 -13.13 17.14
CA ALA A 565 -16.89 -11.90 17.62
C ALA A 565 -17.66 -12.07 18.95
N ASN A 566 -18.06 -13.30 19.30
CA ASN A 566 -18.86 -13.61 20.49
C ASN A 566 -18.02 -14.14 21.67
N VAL A 567 -16.69 -14.26 21.51
CA VAL A 567 -15.81 -14.77 22.57
C VAL A 567 -15.53 -13.65 23.58
N PRO A 568 -15.89 -13.83 24.86
CA PRO A 568 -15.65 -12.82 25.89
C PRO A 568 -14.17 -12.46 26.02
N GLY A 569 -13.87 -11.16 26.11
CA GLY A 569 -12.50 -10.65 26.24
C GLY A 569 -11.69 -10.63 24.94
N ARG A 570 -12.25 -11.06 23.81
CA ARG A 570 -11.63 -11.01 22.49
C ARG A 570 -12.20 -9.85 21.66
N LEU A 571 -11.35 -8.92 21.24
CA LEU A 571 -11.72 -7.85 20.32
C LEU A 571 -11.65 -8.39 18.88
N SER A 572 -12.65 -9.17 18.48
CA SER A 572 -12.77 -9.70 17.11
C SER A 572 -14.12 -9.32 16.52
N ARG A 573 -14.13 -9.02 15.22
CA ARG A 573 -15.36 -8.79 14.44
C ARG A 573 -15.67 -9.94 13.49
N ASP A 574 -14.86 -10.99 13.52
CA ASP A 574 -15.08 -12.18 12.69
C ASP A 574 -16.35 -12.89 13.16
N ARG A 575 -17.38 -12.86 12.31
CA ARG A 575 -18.68 -13.48 12.54
C ARG A 575 -18.81 -14.87 11.92
N ARG A 576 -17.75 -15.37 11.30
CA ARG A 576 -17.77 -16.73 10.75
C ARG A 576 -17.92 -17.76 11.89
N THR A 577 -18.65 -18.82 11.61
CA THR A 577 -18.67 -20.00 12.48
C THR A 577 -17.43 -20.82 12.22
N LEU A 578 -16.52 -20.90 13.17
CA LEU A 578 -15.22 -21.56 13.08
C LEU A 578 -15.15 -22.72 14.06
N SER A 579 -14.23 -23.68 13.82
CA SER A 579 -13.99 -24.81 14.72
C SER A 579 -12.50 -25.08 14.88
N ILE A 580 -11.93 -25.92 14.04
CA ILE A 580 -10.51 -26.32 14.03
C ILE A 580 -9.83 -25.82 12.75
N MET A 581 -8.51 -25.73 12.78
CA MET A 581 -7.70 -25.37 11.62
C MET A 581 -7.14 -26.64 10.96
N LEU A 582 -7.29 -26.73 9.63
CA LEU A 582 -6.55 -27.66 8.79
C LEU A 582 -5.23 -26.99 8.40
N THR A 583 -4.12 -27.47 8.96
CA THR A 583 -2.77 -26.92 8.74
C THR A 583 -1.93 -27.73 7.75
N GLY A 584 -2.36 -28.95 7.41
CA GLY A 584 -1.70 -29.80 6.45
C GLY A 584 -2.61 -30.89 5.89
N LEU A 585 -2.39 -31.24 4.64
CA LEU A 585 -3.00 -32.38 3.97
C LEU A 585 -1.95 -32.98 3.03
N GLU A 586 -1.78 -34.30 3.10
CA GLU A 586 -0.84 -35.02 2.24
C GLU A 586 -1.38 -36.42 1.91
N GLN A 587 -1.49 -36.72 0.62
CA GLN A 587 -1.79 -38.06 0.13
C GLN A 587 -0.48 -38.85 0.04
N ALA A 588 -0.44 -40.07 0.61
CA ALA A 588 0.71 -40.94 0.48
C ALA A 588 0.89 -41.35 -0.99
N ALA A 589 2.04 -41.03 -1.58
CA ALA A 589 2.34 -41.45 -2.95
C ALA A 589 2.23 -42.97 -3.11
N PRO A 590 1.73 -43.49 -4.25
CA PRO A 590 1.79 -44.92 -4.53
C PRO A 590 3.25 -45.37 -4.41
N ARG A 591 3.49 -46.46 -3.69
CA ARG A 591 4.83 -47.05 -3.70
C ARG A 591 5.20 -47.31 -5.16
N ALA A 592 6.26 -46.65 -5.66
CA ALA A 592 6.78 -46.90 -6.99
C ALA A 592 6.87 -48.42 -7.14
N ALA A 593 6.20 -48.99 -8.17
CA ALA A 593 6.31 -50.40 -8.47
C ALA A 593 7.81 -50.72 -8.54
N ALA A 594 8.26 -51.66 -7.73
CA ALA A 594 9.65 -52.05 -7.76
C ALA A 594 10.02 -52.32 -9.23
N PRO A 595 11.11 -51.74 -9.74
CA PRO A 595 11.49 -51.94 -11.14
C PRO A 595 11.48 -53.45 -11.39
N ALA A 596 10.68 -53.87 -12.39
CA ALA A 596 10.58 -55.26 -12.77
C ALA A 596 12.03 -55.81 -12.94
N ALA A 597 12.35 -56.85 -12.18
CA ALA A 597 13.70 -57.43 -12.19
C ALA A 597 14.04 -57.74 -13.65
N ILE A 598 15.03 -57.04 -14.18
CA ILE A 598 15.56 -57.30 -15.52
C ILE A 598 16.00 -58.75 -15.51
N PRO A 599 15.46 -59.64 -16.38
CA PRO A 599 15.89 -61.03 -16.44
C PRO A 599 17.39 -61.01 -16.75
N ARG A 600 18.19 -61.57 -15.86
CA ARG A 600 19.64 -61.78 -16.11
C ARG A 600 19.75 -62.60 -17.37
N ALA A 601 20.21 -61.98 -18.45
CA ALA A 601 20.59 -62.70 -19.68
C ALA A 601 21.64 -63.79 -19.32
N GLY A 602 21.26 -65.01 -19.50
CA GLY A 602 22.11 -66.16 -19.24
C GLY A 602 23.43 -66.05 -19.97
N SER A 603 24.54 -66.11 -19.22
CA SER A 603 25.87 -66.21 -19.75
C SER A 603 26.00 -67.52 -20.52
N LYS A 604 25.90 -67.48 -21.85
CA LYS A 604 26.43 -68.59 -22.68
C LYS A 604 27.94 -68.61 -22.56
N ARG A 605 28.46 -69.60 -21.83
CA ARG A 605 29.87 -70.00 -21.95
C ARG A 605 30.13 -70.40 -23.39
N ALA A 606 30.97 -69.68 -24.08
CA ALA A 606 31.64 -70.14 -25.30
C ALA A 606 32.76 -71.03 -24.87
N ALA A 607 32.66 -72.30 -25.21
CA ALA A 607 33.79 -73.22 -25.31
C ALA A 607 34.33 -73.18 -26.76
N GLY A 608 35.64 -73.01 -26.93
CA GLY A 608 36.34 -72.97 -28.18
C GLY A 608 37.55 -72.10 -28.11
#